data_cd084cf542c39b0cc5e6777f60b97f47
#
_entry.id   cd084cf542c39b0cc5e6777f60b97f47
#
_cell.length_a   1.000
_cell.length_b   1.000
_cell.length_c   1.000
_cell.angle_alpha   90.00
_cell.angle_beta   90.00
_cell.angle_gamma   90.00
#
_symmetry.space_group_name_H-M   'P 1'
#
loop_
_entity.id
_entity.type
_entity.pdbx_description
1 polymer ?
#
loop_
_entity_poly.entity_id
_entity_poly.type
_entity_poly.pdbx_seq_one_letter_code
_entity_poly.pdbx_strand_id
1 'polypeptide(L)'
;MTTGLIVGRFDPPHLGHSYLIEDAAQRCDRLAVFVNSGAADAAPGALRATWLGELHPGVEVIEVVHDLPTDFGDEGLWQRWIDLFRAHWPFEEGPDVVCSSDPYVGELARRLGAEPVVVDAERVHVPISASMVRADPATHLDRLAPPVREWVEANWI
;
A
#
# COMPACT_ATOMS: atom_id res chain seq x y z
N MET A 1 -5.33 1.42 22.50
CA MET A 1 -5.77 1.70 21.13
C MET A 1 -4.90 0.93 20.16
N THR A 2 -5.53 0.18 19.27
CA THR A 2 -4.82 -0.65 18.28
C THR A 2 -4.50 0.16 17.02
N THR A 3 -3.26 0.07 16.55
CA THR A 3 -2.82 0.74 15.34
C THR A 3 -2.40 -0.27 14.28
N GLY A 4 -2.65 0.04 13.03
CA GLY A 4 -2.29 -0.80 11.90
C GLY A 4 -1.51 -0.06 10.83
N LEU A 5 -0.75 -0.80 10.04
CA LEU A 5 0.05 -0.29 8.94
C LEU A 5 -0.15 -1.13 7.69
N ILE A 6 -0.33 -0.46 6.57
CA ILE A 6 -0.19 -1.03 5.23
C ILE A 6 0.91 -0.26 4.50
N VAL A 7 1.80 -0.99 3.84
CA VAL A 7 2.85 -0.41 3.01
C VAL A 7 2.68 -0.93 1.59
N GLY A 8 2.70 -0.06 0.61
CA GLY A 8 2.58 -0.46 -0.79
C GLY A 8 2.88 0.67 -1.74
N ARG A 9 2.95 0.34 -3.03
CA ARG A 9 3.15 1.33 -4.09
C ARG A 9 1.83 1.88 -4.60
N PHE A 10 0.79 1.04 -4.68
CA PHE A 10 -0.54 1.43 -5.19
C PHE A 10 -0.45 2.10 -6.57
N ASP A 11 0.23 1.46 -7.51
CA ASP A 11 0.59 2.07 -8.81
C ASP A 11 -0.02 1.32 -10.01
N PRO A 12 -1.29 1.52 -10.33
CA PRO A 12 -2.24 2.44 -9.67
C PRO A 12 -3.00 1.75 -8.53
N PRO A 13 -3.71 2.49 -7.68
CA PRO A 13 -4.66 1.90 -6.74
C PRO A 13 -5.76 1.16 -7.51
N HIS A 14 -6.18 0.02 -7.00
CA HIS A 14 -7.25 -0.79 -7.60
C HIS A 14 -8.18 -1.34 -6.51
N LEU A 15 -9.23 -2.05 -6.93
CA LEU A 15 -10.23 -2.56 -5.98
C LEU A 15 -9.66 -3.58 -5.00
N GLY A 16 -8.59 -4.29 -5.35
CA GLY A 16 -7.88 -5.18 -4.43
C GLY A 16 -7.22 -4.42 -3.29
N HIS A 17 -6.68 -3.24 -3.58
CA HIS A 17 -6.13 -2.35 -2.54
C HIS A 17 -7.23 -1.84 -1.61
N SER A 18 -8.39 -1.48 -2.17
CA SER A 18 -9.54 -1.05 -1.37
C SER A 18 -10.02 -2.19 -0.45
N TYR A 19 -10.07 -3.41 -0.96
CA TYR A 19 -10.41 -4.59 -0.16
C TYR A 19 -9.43 -4.76 1.03
N LEU A 20 -8.13 -4.65 0.77
CA LEU A 20 -7.10 -4.74 1.80
C LEU A 20 -7.26 -3.63 2.86
N ILE A 21 -7.43 -2.38 2.42
CA ILE A 21 -7.56 -1.24 3.32
C ILE A 21 -8.83 -1.35 4.18
N GLU A 22 -9.94 -1.72 3.59
CA GLU A 22 -11.20 -1.89 4.31
C GLU A 22 -11.13 -3.02 5.33
N ASP A 23 -10.52 -4.15 4.98
CA ASP A 23 -10.31 -5.26 5.91
C ASP A 23 -9.41 -4.84 7.08
N ALA A 24 -8.29 -4.21 6.78
CA ALA A 24 -7.34 -3.74 7.79
C ALA A 24 -7.97 -2.71 8.73
N ALA A 25 -8.78 -1.79 8.20
CA ALA A 25 -9.45 -0.77 8.99
C ALA A 25 -10.42 -1.35 10.03
N GLN A 26 -10.95 -2.55 9.78
CA GLN A 26 -11.81 -3.24 10.74
C GLN A 26 -11.02 -3.94 11.86
N ARG A 27 -9.72 -4.11 11.70
CA ARG A 27 -8.86 -4.84 12.63
C ARG A 27 -8.15 -3.94 13.63
N CYS A 28 -8.19 -2.64 13.44
CA CYS A 28 -7.51 -1.67 14.31
C CYS A 28 -8.34 -0.41 14.49
N ASP A 29 -8.00 0.36 15.51
CA ASP A 29 -8.69 1.62 15.79
C ASP A 29 -8.20 2.74 14.87
N ARG A 30 -6.91 2.74 14.52
CA ARG A 30 -6.31 3.71 13.62
C ARG A 30 -5.40 2.99 12.62
N LEU A 31 -5.53 3.33 11.36
CA LEU A 31 -4.77 2.72 10.26
C LEU A 31 -3.97 3.78 9.51
N ALA A 32 -2.68 3.52 9.32
CA ALA A 32 -1.82 4.28 8.44
C ALA A 32 -1.56 3.48 7.16
N VAL A 33 -1.61 4.15 6.02
CA VAL A 33 -1.28 3.57 4.71
C VAL A 33 -0.12 4.37 4.14
N PHE A 34 1.02 3.70 3.97
CA PHE A 34 2.21 4.30 3.37
C PHE A 34 2.22 4.03 1.87
N VAL A 35 2.22 5.09 1.09
CA VAL A 35 2.35 5.04 -0.36
C VAL A 35 3.82 5.26 -0.71
N ASN A 36 4.54 4.18 -0.98
CA ASN A 36 5.94 4.27 -1.40
C ASN A 36 6.02 4.84 -2.81
N SER A 37 6.79 5.90 -2.97
CA SER A 37 6.94 6.55 -4.26
C SER A 37 8.41 6.77 -4.63
N GLY A 38 8.69 6.64 -5.92
CA GLY A 38 10.02 6.82 -6.49
C GLY A 38 9.96 7.26 -7.93
N ALA A 39 11.13 7.55 -8.52
CA ALA A 39 11.25 8.11 -9.86
C ALA A 39 10.72 7.20 -10.98
N ALA A 40 10.67 5.89 -10.74
CA ALA A 40 10.24 4.91 -11.74
C ALA A 40 8.74 4.61 -11.72
N ASP A 41 7.96 5.30 -10.91
CA ASP A 41 6.53 5.04 -10.77
C ASP A 41 5.75 5.42 -12.04
N ALA A 42 4.72 4.66 -12.35
CA ALA A 42 3.88 4.89 -13.53
C ALA A 42 2.89 6.04 -13.31
N ALA A 43 2.30 6.12 -12.13
CA ALA A 43 1.45 7.26 -11.73
C ALA A 43 2.15 8.09 -10.65
N PRO A 44 2.00 9.43 -10.64
CA PRO A 44 2.65 10.26 -9.63
C PRO A 44 2.29 9.85 -8.21
N GLY A 45 3.30 9.78 -7.32
CA GLY A 45 3.11 9.34 -5.94
C GLY A 45 2.15 10.21 -5.15
N ALA A 46 2.24 11.53 -5.30
CA ALA A 46 1.33 12.47 -4.64
C ALA A 46 -0.12 12.25 -5.08
N LEU A 47 -0.33 11.93 -6.34
CA LEU A 47 -1.67 11.66 -6.89
C LEU A 47 -2.23 10.34 -6.34
N ARG A 48 -1.39 9.31 -6.25
CA ARG A 48 -1.81 8.01 -5.67
C ARG A 48 -2.21 8.18 -4.22
N ALA A 49 -1.45 8.93 -3.44
CA ALA A 49 -1.79 9.23 -2.05
C ALA A 49 -3.10 10.03 -1.95
N THR A 50 -3.32 11.01 -2.83
CA THR A 50 -4.56 11.79 -2.88
C THR A 50 -5.77 10.89 -3.15
N TRP A 51 -5.68 10.01 -4.14
CA TRP A 51 -6.76 9.07 -4.45
C TRP A 51 -7.12 8.18 -3.26
N LEU A 52 -6.12 7.63 -2.59
CA LEU A 52 -6.36 6.76 -1.44
C LEU A 52 -6.98 7.52 -0.28
N GLY A 53 -6.56 8.76 -0.05
CA GLY A 53 -7.16 9.62 0.98
C GLY A 53 -8.62 9.96 0.69
N GLU A 54 -8.97 10.19 -0.56
CA GLU A 54 -10.35 10.47 -0.98
C GLU A 54 -11.23 9.20 -0.89
N LEU A 55 -10.69 8.06 -1.30
CA LEU A 55 -11.42 6.79 -1.29
C LEU A 55 -11.59 6.22 0.12
N HIS A 56 -10.67 6.55 1.03
CA HIS A 56 -10.65 6.01 2.40
C HIS A 56 -10.45 7.14 3.42
N PRO A 57 -11.46 8.01 3.62
CA PRO A 57 -11.29 9.24 4.41
C PRO A 57 -11.01 9.01 5.90
N GLY A 58 -11.29 7.81 6.42
CA GLY A 58 -10.98 7.46 7.81
C GLY A 58 -9.56 6.97 8.07
N VAL A 59 -8.72 6.91 7.04
CA VAL A 59 -7.38 6.33 7.09
C VAL A 59 -6.33 7.43 6.94
N GLU A 60 -5.22 7.29 7.66
CA GLU A 60 -4.06 8.18 7.56
C GLU A 60 -3.21 7.75 6.37
N VAL A 61 -3.29 8.46 5.25
CA VAL A 61 -2.50 8.15 4.05
C VAL A 61 -1.28 9.06 3.97
N ILE A 62 -0.10 8.46 3.86
CA ILE A 62 1.18 9.17 3.86
C ILE A 62 2.01 8.72 2.66
N GLU A 63 2.41 9.68 1.82
CA GLU A 63 3.38 9.41 0.76
C GLU A 63 4.77 9.28 1.36
N VAL A 64 5.46 8.18 1.06
CA VAL A 64 6.84 7.93 1.50
C VAL A 64 7.74 7.96 0.27
N VAL A 65 8.36 9.11 0.03
CA VAL A 65 9.28 9.30 -1.09
C VAL A 65 10.64 8.71 -0.72
N HIS A 66 11.18 7.83 -1.55
CA HIS A 66 12.47 7.18 -1.29
C HIS A 66 13.18 6.78 -2.58
N ASP A 67 14.45 6.41 -2.44
CA ASP A 67 15.28 5.85 -3.52
C ASP A 67 15.88 4.49 -3.15
N LEU A 68 15.32 3.82 -2.15
CA LEU A 68 15.81 2.52 -1.70
C LEU A 68 15.44 1.40 -2.67
N PRO A 69 16.38 0.51 -3.00
CA PRO A 69 16.06 -0.69 -3.77
C PRO A 69 15.33 -1.71 -2.92
N THR A 70 14.90 -2.82 -3.53
CA THR A 70 14.27 -3.93 -2.83
C THR A 70 15.19 -5.16 -2.95
N ASP A 71 15.71 -5.61 -1.82
CA ASP A 71 16.48 -6.84 -1.72
C ASP A 71 16.23 -7.46 -0.34
N PHE A 72 15.39 -8.48 -0.31
CA PHE A 72 14.97 -9.14 0.94
C PHE A 72 16.10 -9.90 1.63
N GLY A 73 17.21 -10.16 0.95
CA GLY A 73 18.39 -10.81 1.52
C GLY A 73 19.40 -9.86 2.16
N ASP A 74 19.21 -8.55 2.04
CA ASP A 74 20.14 -7.55 2.56
C ASP A 74 19.65 -6.99 3.89
N GLU A 75 20.31 -7.40 4.99
CA GLU A 75 19.96 -6.96 6.35
C GLU A 75 20.13 -5.46 6.56
N GLY A 76 21.20 -4.88 6.02
CA GLY A 76 21.45 -3.45 6.12
C GLY A 76 20.38 -2.63 5.40
N LEU A 77 19.91 -3.13 4.26
CA LEU A 77 18.82 -2.51 3.51
C LEU A 77 17.49 -2.62 4.26
N TRP A 78 17.20 -3.78 4.87
CA TRP A 78 16.04 -3.92 5.73
C TRP A 78 16.02 -2.87 6.83
N GLN A 79 17.16 -2.63 7.48
CA GLN A 79 17.24 -1.64 8.54
C GLN A 79 16.94 -0.23 8.02
N ARG A 80 17.40 0.10 6.81
CA ARG A 80 17.12 1.40 6.18
C ARG A 80 15.63 1.58 5.88
N TRP A 81 14.96 0.52 5.41
CA TRP A 81 13.52 0.53 5.20
C TRP A 81 12.76 0.73 6.52
N ILE A 82 13.16 0.01 7.57
CA ILE A 82 12.53 0.12 8.88
C ILE A 82 12.71 1.54 9.44
N ASP A 83 13.90 2.10 9.35
CA ASP A 83 14.17 3.48 9.80
C ASP A 83 13.31 4.48 9.03
N LEU A 84 13.15 4.29 7.73
CA LEU A 84 12.30 5.12 6.88
C LEU A 84 10.84 5.07 7.33
N PHE A 85 10.30 3.87 7.56
CA PHE A 85 8.91 3.70 7.99
C PHE A 85 8.68 4.29 9.38
N ARG A 86 9.62 4.10 10.29
CA ARG A 86 9.51 4.69 11.63
C ARG A 86 9.56 6.20 11.59
N ALA A 87 10.35 6.78 10.70
CA ALA A 87 10.42 8.23 10.53
C ALA A 87 9.09 8.84 10.04
N HIS A 88 8.29 8.07 9.31
CA HIS A 88 7.00 8.51 8.78
C HIS A 88 5.81 8.09 9.64
N TRP A 89 6.01 7.23 10.64
CA TRP A 89 4.93 6.71 11.47
C TRP A 89 4.20 7.85 12.18
N PRO A 90 2.86 7.99 11.98
CA PRO A 90 2.14 9.17 12.46
C PRO A 90 1.61 9.08 13.88
N PHE A 91 1.66 7.90 14.50
CA PHE A 91 1.10 7.69 15.83
C PHE A 91 2.19 7.55 16.88
N GLU A 92 1.81 7.75 18.15
CA GLU A 92 2.74 7.70 19.26
C GLU A 92 3.31 6.31 19.49
N GLU A 93 2.46 5.28 19.39
CA GLU A 93 2.82 3.89 19.61
C GLU A 93 2.47 3.04 18.38
N GLY A 94 3.05 1.85 18.34
CA GLY A 94 2.78 0.87 17.30
C GLY A 94 3.79 0.88 16.17
N PRO A 95 3.45 0.27 15.02
CA PRO A 95 2.17 -0.39 14.74
C PRO A 95 2.00 -1.70 15.53
N ASP A 96 0.75 -2.04 15.83
CA ASP A 96 0.40 -3.30 16.47
C ASP A 96 0.22 -4.42 15.44
N VAL A 97 -0.32 -4.10 14.28
CA VAL A 97 -0.50 -5.04 13.16
C VAL A 97 0.02 -4.46 11.86
N VAL A 98 0.54 -5.31 11.00
CA VAL A 98 0.89 -4.96 9.62
C VAL A 98 0.09 -5.86 8.69
N CYS A 99 -0.67 -5.28 7.79
CA CYS A 99 -1.56 -6.00 6.87
C CYS A 99 -1.02 -5.90 5.44
N SER A 100 -1.07 -7.00 4.71
CA SER A 100 -0.66 -7.04 3.31
C SER A 100 -1.21 -8.30 2.64
N SER A 101 -1.30 -8.26 1.32
CA SER A 101 -1.54 -9.44 0.50
C SER A 101 -0.23 -10.10 0.06
N ASP A 102 0.91 -9.48 0.32
CA ASP A 102 2.21 -9.94 -0.16
C ASP A 102 2.97 -10.76 0.90
N PRO A 103 3.84 -11.71 0.47
CA PRO A 103 4.51 -12.61 1.40
C PRO A 103 5.53 -11.93 2.33
N TYR A 104 6.00 -10.73 2.01
CA TYR A 104 6.98 -10.04 2.87
C TYR A 104 6.38 -9.53 4.19
N VAL A 105 5.06 -9.59 4.35
CA VAL A 105 4.39 -9.04 5.53
C VAL A 105 4.89 -9.63 6.84
N GLY A 106 5.21 -10.93 6.85
CA GLY A 106 5.73 -11.60 8.04
C GLY A 106 7.02 -11.00 8.54
N GLU A 107 7.98 -10.79 7.64
CA GLU A 107 9.29 -10.22 7.99
C GLU A 107 9.18 -8.75 8.36
N LEU A 108 8.40 -7.98 7.61
CA LEU A 108 8.17 -6.56 7.89
C LEU A 108 7.56 -6.38 9.28
N ALA A 109 6.51 -7.14 9.60
CA ALA A 109 5.84 -7.08 10.90
C ALA A 109 6.81 -7.44 12.04
N ARG A 110 7.56 -8.52 11.88
CA ARG A 110 8.54 -8.95 12.88
C ARG A 110 9.55 -7.84 13.19
N ARG A 111 10.06 -7.18 12.17
CA ARG A 111 11.05 -6.11 12.33
C ARG A 111 10.46 -4.85 12.96
N LEU A 112 9.18 -4.62 12.78
CA LEU A 112 8.47 -3.49 13.40
C LEU A 112 7.90 -3.83 14.78
N GLY A 113 8.04 -5.08 15.25
CA GLY A 113 7.48 -5.51 16.53
C GLY A 113 5.96 -5.67 16.49
N ALA A 114 5.39 -5.95 15.33
CA ALA A 114 3.96 -6.04 15.08
C ALA A 114 3.55 -7.46 14.70
N GLU A 115 2.25 -7.72 14.70
CA GLU A 115 1.69 -8.97 14.18
C GLU A 115 1.39 -8.86 12.69
N PRO A 116 1.76 -9.88 11.89
CA PRO A 116 1.41 -9.89 10.47
C PRO A 116 -0.03 -10.35 10.26
N VAL A 117 -0.73 -9.70 9.34
CA VAL A 117 -2.06 -10.10 8.88
C VAL A 117 -2.03 -10.22 7.37
N VAL A 118 -2.21 -11.44 6.87
CA VAL A 118 -2.26 -11.71 5.43
C VAL A 118 -3.70 -11.61 4.96
N VAL A 119 -3.95 -10.76 3.96
CA VAL A 119 -5.29 -10.51 3.44
C VAL A 119 -5.34 -10.90 1.96
N ASP A 120 -6.18 -11.88 1.62
CA ASP A 120 -6.42 -12.33 0.24
C ASP A 120 -5.14 -12.55 -0.59
N ALA A 121 -4.17 -13.28 -0.01
CA ALA A 121 -2.86 -13.49 -0.63
C ALA A 121 -2.94 -14.12 -2.03
N GLU A 122 -3.94 -14.96 -2.28
CA GLU A 122 -4.16 -15.62 -3.56
C GLU A 122 -5.08 -14.83 -4.50
N ARG A 123 -5.49 -13.63 -4.10
CA ARG A 123 -6.36 -12.73 -4.86
C ARG A 123 -7.65 -13.40 -5.31
N VAL A 124 -8.29 -14.13 -4.39
CA VAL A 124 -9.53 -14.83 -4.65
C VAL A 124 -10.74 -13.89 -4.62
N HIS A 125 -10.77 -12.97 -3.64
CA HIS A 125 -11.87 -12.03 -3.48
C HIS A 125 -11.83 -10.91 -4.54
N VAL A 126 -10.63 -10.37 -4.82
CA VAL A 126 -10.45 -9.37 -5.88
C VAL A 126 -9.26 -9.78 -6.73
N PRO A 127 -9.48 -10.44 -7.87
CA PRO A 127 -8.41 -11.05 -8.68
C PRO A 127 -7.72 -10.03 -9.59
N ILE A 128 -7.04 -9.06 -9.01
CA ILE A 128 -6.32 -8.01 -9.73
C ILE A 128 -5.00 -7.66 -9.05
N SER A 129 -3.99 -7.27 -9.83
CA SER A 129 -2.75 -6.69 -9.35
C SER A 129 -2.44 -5.40 -10.10
N ALA A 130 -1.63 -4.52 -9.52
CA ALA A 130 -1.21 -3.30 -10.18
C ALA A 130 -0.41 -3.59 -11.45
N SER A 131 0.41 -4.66 -11.45
CA SER A 131 1.16 -5.10 -12.63
C SER A 131 0.24 -5.47 -13.79
N MET A 132 -0.87 -6.15 -13.51
CA MET A 132 -1.87 -6.49 -14.53
C MET A 132 -2.49 -5.24 -15.13
N VAL A 133 -2.82 -4.26 -14.30
CA VAL A 133 -3.40 -2.99 -14.77
C VAL A 133 -2.41 -2.24 -15.64
N ARG A 134 -1.14 -2.13 -15.22
CA ARG A 134 -0.11 -1.45 -16.01
C ARG A 134 0.16 -2.13 -17.35
N ALA A 135 0.11 -3.47 -17.37
CA ALA A 135 0.35 -4.24 -18.60
C ALA A 135 -0.78 -4.13 -19.63
N ASP A 136 -2.02 -4.01 -19.15
CA ASP A 136 -3.20 -3.93 -20.02
C ASP A 136 -4.30 -3.11 -19.35
N PRO A 137 -4.13 -1.77 -19.31
CA PRO A 137 -5.07 -0.92 -18.58
C PRO A 137 -6.51 -0.96 -19.13
N ALA A 138 -6.67 -1.04 -20.45
CA ALA A 138 -7.99 -1.03 -21.08
C ALA A 138 -8.87 -2.21 -20.61
N THR A 139 -8.26 -3.39 -20.41
CA THR A 139 -8.98 -4.60 -20.00
C THR A 139 -9.40 -4.54 -18.52
N HIS A 140 -8.71 -3.75 -17.70
CA HIS A 140 -8.89 -3.76 -16.24
C HIS A 140 -9.50 -2.48 -15.67
N LEU A 141 -10.10 -1.62 -16.49
CA LEU A 141 -10.74 -0.38 -16.04
C LEU A 141 -11.84 -0.61 -15.01
N ASP A 142 -12.56 -1.73 -15.12
CA ASP A 142 -13.63 -2.11 -14.18
C ASP A 142 -13.11 -2.45 -12.77
N ARG A 143 -11.80 -2.61 -12.61
CA ARG A 143 -11.15 -2.86 -11.32
C ARG A 143 -10.60 -1.60 -10.66
N LEU A 144 -10.90 -0.43 -11.23
CA LEU A 144 -10.44 0.87 -10.75
C LEU A 144 -11.62 1.70 -10.27
N ALA A 145 -11.42 2.42 -9.16
CA ALA A 145 -12.41 3.40 -8.70
C ALA A 145 -12.50 4.57 -9.70
N PRO A 146 -13.64 5.29 -9.76
CA PRO A 146 -13.85 6.33 -10.76
C PRO A 146 -12.72 7.35 -10.97
N PRO A 147 -12.16 7.99 -9.93
CA PRO A 147 -11.10 8.99 -10.15
C PRO A 147 -9.82 8.36 -10.72
N VAL A 148 -9.48 7.15 -10.32
CA VAL A 148 -8.31 6.42 -10.86
C VAL A 148 -8.57 6.01 -12.30
N ARG A 149 -9.76 5.50 -12.57
CA ARG A 149 -10.17 5.09 -13.92
C ARG A 149 -10.09 6.24 -14.92
N GLU A 150 -10.65 7.39 -14.56
CA GLU A 150 -10.62 8.58 -15.41
C GLU A 150 -9.19 8.98 -15.77
N TRP A 151 -8.30 8.99 -14.80
CA TRP A 151 -6.90 9.34 -15.03
C TRP A 151 -6.18 8.32 -15.93
N VAL A 152 -6.40 7.02 -15.69
CA VAL A 152 -5.81 5.94 -16.49
C VAL A 152 -6.30 6.01 -17.93
N GLU A 153 -7.60 6.23 -18.15
CA GLU A 153 -8.15 6.42 -19.48
C GLU A 153 -7.51 7.60 -20.22
N ALA A 154 -7.29 8.70 -19.51
CA ALA A 154 -6.73 9.91 -20.09
C ALA A 154 -5.22 9.82 -20.38
N ASN A 155 -4.48 9.01 -19.62
CA ASN A 155 -3.02 9.02 -19.66
C ASN A 155 -2.37 7.72 -20.18
N TRP A 156 -3.08 6.59 -20.10
CA TRP A 156 -2.51 5.27 -20.46
C TRP A 156 -3.20 4.59 -21.65
N ILE A 157 -4.30 5.14 -22.14
CA ILE A 157 -5.07 4.51 -23.24
C ILE A 157 -5.22 5.45 -24.44
#